data_bf5d24479cef6fae9ecd722764706f9f
#
_entry.id   bf5d24479cef6fae9ecd722764706f9f
#
_cell.length_a   1.000
_cell.length_b   1.000
_cell.length_c   1.000
_cell.angle_alpha   90.00
_cell.angle_beta   90.00
_cell.angle_gamma   90.00
#
_symmetry.space_group_name_H-M   'P 1'
#
loop_
_entity.id
_entity.type
_entity.pdbx_description
1 polymer ?
#
loop_
_entity_poly.entity_id
_entity_poly.type
_entity_poly.pdbx_seq_one_letter_code
_entity_poly.pdbx_strand_id
1 'polypeptide(L)'
;MRAPSIPALVVATAILLCGCAAQEAPPSRSVSAQEGTAKTGTGELRTDLAPLVDRYAQLADAESAVWSSGTLAGDDRVPGPSSVWIDAVVVLPQASYDALRAAHEYTESAQGPSVADALAASVPAGPLLVSDELDAGFGSFEGSSDVYLSDADHTLVITSTFE
;
A
#
# COMPACT_ATOMS: atom_id res chain seq x y z
N MET A 1 -73.40 3.81 19.53
CA MET A 1 -74.50 3.69 18.54
C MET A 1 -73.96 3.89 17.14
N ARG A 2 -74.20 2.90 16.29
CA ARG A 2 -74.15 2.84 14.84
C ARG A 2 -72.80 2.77 14.14
N ALA A 3 -72.37 1.54 13.81
CA ALA A 3 -71.87 1.17 12.51
C ALA A 3 -73.00 1.26 11.47
N PRO A 4 -72.87 1.05 10.19
CA PRO A 4 -71.86 0.41 9.38
C PRO A 4 -71.62 1.12 8.02
N SER A 5 -70.71 0.71 7.19
CA SER A 5 -71.02 0.18 5.84
C SER A 5 -69.75 -0.03 5.03
N ILE A 6 -69.55 -1.27 4.62
CA ILE A 6 -68.74 -1.71 3.48
C ILE A 6 -69.58 -1.54 2.20
N PRO A 7 -69.03 -1.19 1.06
CA PRO A 7 -68.91 -2.19 -0.01
C PRO A 7 -67.60 -2.12 -0.82
N ALA A 8 -67.07 -3.27 -1.12
CA ALA A 8 -67.09 -4.01 -2.38
C ALA A 8 -66.05 -3.57 -3.41
N LEU A 9 -65.04 -4.40 -3.53
CA LEU A 9 -64.61 -5.22 -4.64
C LEU A 9 -64.48 -4.58 -6.03
N VAL A 10 -63.27 -4.38 -6.46
CA VAL A 10 -62.92 -4.60 -7.90
C VAL A 10 -61.54 -5.26 -7.98
N VAL A 11 -61.56 -6.50 -8.41
CA VAL A 11 -60.46 -7.31 -8.85
C VAL A 11 -60.04 -6.82 -10.24
N ALA A 12 -58.85 -6.30 -10.37
CA ALA A 12 -58.25 -6.10 -11.69
C ALA A 12 -56.96 -6.90 -11.74
N THR A 13 -57.05 -8.05 -12.39
CA THR A 13 -55.93 -8.93 -12.68
C THR A 13 -55.12 -8.31 -13.83
N ALA A 14 -54.01 -7.72 -13.53
CA ALA A 14 -53.02 -7.33 -14.52
C ALA A 14 -51.85 -8.34 -14.52
N ILE A 15 -51.89 -9.16 -15.56
CA ILE A 15 -50.78 -10.07 -15.89
C ILE A 15 -49.66 -9.22 -16.46
N LEU A 16 -48.65 -8.96 -15.66
CA LEU A 16 -47.40 -8.36 -16.13
C LEU A 16 -46.42 -9.50 -16.46
N LEU A 17 -46.17 -9.66 -17.75
CA LEU A 17 -45.09 -10.48 -18.27
C LEU A 17 -43.77 -9.99 -17.70
N CYS A 18 -43.16 -10.78 -16.83
CA CYS A 18 -41.80 -10.63 -16.40
C CYS A 18 -40.86 -10.96 -17.55
N GLY A 19 -40.49 -9.93 -18.34
CA GLY A 19 -39.36 -10.02 -19.23
C GLY A 19 -38.10 -10.11 -18.37
N CYS A 20 -37.46 -11.27 -18.31
CA CYS A 20 -36.09 -11.41 -17.82
C CYS A 20 -35.18 -10.66 -18.80
N ALA A 21 -34.95 -9.38 -18.55
CA ALA A 21 -33.75 -8.72 -19.06
C ALA A 21 -32.58 -9.32 -18.29
N ALA A 22 -31.85 -10.20 -18.97
CA ALA A 22 -30.52 -10.58 -18.51
C ALA A 22 -29.69 -9.29 -18.44
N GLN A 23 -29.54 -8.79 -17.22
CA GLN A 23 -28.64 -7.70 -16.94
C GLN A 23 -27.23 -8.29 -17.11
N GLU A 24 -26.62 -8.05 -18.27
CA GLU A 24 -25.22 -8.31 -18.45
C GLU A 24 -24.49 -7.52 -17.35
N ALA A 25 -23.99 -8.25 -16.36
CA ALA A 25 -23.07 -7.70 -15.40
C ALA A 25 -21.94 -7.03 -16.21
N PRO A 26 -21.57 -5.77 -15.88
CA PRO A 26 -20.41 -5.17 -16.51
C PRO A 26 -19.24 -6.14 -16.35
N PRO A 27 -18.40 -6.31 -17.38
CA PRO A 27 -17.25 -7.20 -17.26
C PRO A 27 -16.50 -6.79 -15.99
N SER A 28 -16.49 -7.68 -15.00
CA SER A 28 -15.60 -7.56 -13.88
C SER A 28 -14.24 -7.37 -14.50
N ARG A 29 -13.74 -6.13 -14.43
CA ARG A 29 -12.35 -5.86 -14.78
C ARG A 29 -11.59 -6.72 -13.81
N SER A 30 -11.17 -7.91 -14.29
CA SER A 30 -10.15 -8.69 -13.61
C SER A 30 -9.02 -7.69 -13.44
N VAL A 31 -8.87 -7.18 -12.21
CA VAL A 31 -7.61 -6.60 -11.81
C VAL A 31 -6.68 -7.79 -11.97
N SER A 32 -6.00 -7.85 -13.11
CA SER A 32 -4.83 -8.71 -13.23
C SER A 32 -4.01 -8.34 -12.01
N ALA A 33 -3.87 -9.26 -11.09
CA ALA A 33 -2.82 -9.16 -10.09
C ALA A 33 -1.59 -8.85 -10.93
N GLN A 34 -1.14 -7.62 -10.84
CA GLN A 34 0.09 -7.22 -11.48
C GLN A 34 1.08 -8.18 -10.88
N GLU A 35 1.53 -9.16 -11.66
CA GLU A 35 2.64 -10.01 -11.27
C GLU A 35 3.76 -9.02 -10.98
N GLY A 36 3.89 -8.71 -9.69
CA GLY A 36 4.85 -7.75 -9.24
C GLY A 36 6.20 -8.22 -9.76
N THR A 37 6.86 -7.37 -10.50
CA THR A 37 8.21 -7.66 -11.02
C THR A 37 9.03 -8.19 -9.86
N ALA A 38 9.50 -9.44 -9.96
CA ALA A 38 10.12 -10.11 -8.84
C ALA A 38 11.38 -9.33 -8.40
N LYS A 39 11.46 -9.04 -7.12
CA LYS A 39 12.66 -8.44 -6.52
C LYS A 39 13.78 -9.46 -6.60
N THR A 40 14.86 -9.10 -7.27
CA THR A 40 16.08 -9.91 -7.41
C THR A 40 17.26 -9.16 -6.82
N GLY A 41 18.38 -9.82 -6.66
CA GLY A 41 19.56 -9.25 -6.07
C GLY A 41 20.12 -10.14 -4.98
N THR A 42 21.09 -9.67 -4.21
CA THR A 42 21.75 -10.50 -3.20
C THR A 42 20.87 -10.79 -1.99
N GLY A 43 19.84 -9.98 -1.76
CA GLY A 43 18.97 -10.09 -0.57
C GLY A 43 19.73 -9.91 0.74
N GLU A 44 20.98 -9.45 0.68
CA GLU A 44 21.81 -9.25 1.86
C GLU A 44 21.23 -8.15 2.75
N LEU A 45 21.06 -8.47 4.02
CA LEU A 45 20.63 -7.50 5.01
C LEU A 45 21.81 -6.60 5.41
N ARG A 46 21.55 -5.31 5.43
CA ARG A 46 22.49 -4.25 5.77
C ARG A 46 21.95 -3.45 6.94
N THR A 47 22.84 -2.85 7.70
CA THR A 47 22.49 -2.02 8.87
C THR A 47 23.15 -0.64 8.87
N ASP A 48 23.96 -0.36 7.85
CA ASP A 48 24.61 0.94 7.68
C ASP A 48 23.58 2.00 7.28
N LEU A 49 23.51 3.09 8.04
CA LEU A 49 22.56 4.17 7.81
C LEU A 49 22.97 5.11 6.67
N ALA A 50 24.28 5.28 6.46
CA ALA A 50 24.79 6.30 5.54
C ALA A 50 24.18 6.25 4.13
N PRO A 51 24.07 5.08 3.45
CA PRO A 51 23.46 5.03 2.13
C PRO A 51 21.97 5.38 2.11
N LEU A 52 21.26 5.06 3.20
CA LEU A 52 19.85 5.42 3.34
C LEU A 52 19.67 6.92 3.56
N VAL A 53 20.51 7.53 4.40
CA VAL A 53 20.50 8.98 4.66
C VAL A 53 20.87 9.77 3.41
N ASP A 54 21.84 9.30 2.64
CA ASP A 54 22.22 9.92 1.36
C ASP A 54 21.05 9.89 0.36
N ARG A 55 20.20 8.87 0.42
CA ARG A 55 19.03 8.73 -0.45
C ARG A 55 17.80 9.45 0.11
N TYR A 56 17.59 9.37 1.41
CA TYR A 56 16.46 9.91 2.12
C TYR A 56 16.93 10.83 3.25
N ALA A 57 17.06 12.11 2.96
CA ALA A 57 17.55 13.10 3.93
C ALA A 57 16.68 13.17 5.20
N GLN A 58 15.40 12.75 5.11
CA GLN A 58 14.47 12.66 6.23
C GLN A 58 14.91 11.65 7.30
N LEU A 59 15.82 10.73 6.95
CA LEU A 59 16.36 9.72 7.86
C LEU A 59 17.63 10.16 8.57
N ALA A 60 18.01 11.44 8.51
CA ALA A 60 19.25 11.94 9.10
C ALA A 60 19.37 11.66 10.61
N ASP A 61 18.24 11.63 11.31
CA ASP A 61 18.17 11.38 12.75
C ASP A 61 17.83 9.92 13.10
N ALA A 62 17.80 9.00 12.13
CA ALA A 62 17.46 7.61 12.38
C ALA A 62 18.42 6.95 13.36
N GLU A 63 17.89 6.19 14.32
CA GLU A 63 18.67 5.47 15.32
C GLU A 63 19.29 4.20 14.78
N SER A 64 18.55 3.48 13.97
CA SER A 64 18.97 2.23 13.34
C SER A 64 18.15 1.91 12.09
N ALA A 65 18.70 1.06 11.26
CA ALA A 65 17.96 0.48 10.14
C ALA A 65 18.40 -0.95 9.87
N VAL A 66 17.49 -1.74 9.30
CA VAL A 66 17.78 -2.98 8.60
C VAL A 66 17.20 -2.84 7.20
N TRP A 67 18.00 -3.07 6.17
CA TRP A 67 17.57 -2.84 4.82
C TRP A 67 18.23 -3.79 3.81
N SER A 68 17.62 -3.89 2.66
CA SER A 68 18.12 -4.67 1.54
C SER A 68 17.84 -3.93 0.24
N SER A 69 18.61 -4.22 -0.79
CA SER A 69 18.41 -3.64 -2.12
C SER A 69 18.82 -4.64 -3.20
N GLY A 70 18.32 -4.39 -4.40
CA GLY A 70 18.63 -5.22 -5.55
C GLY A 70 18.07 -4.64 -6.83
N THR A 71 18.01 -5.44 -7.86
CA THR A 71 17.41 -5.08 -9.14
C THR A 71 16.03 -5.75 -9.28
N LEU A 72 15.12 -5.11 -9.98
CA LEU A 72 13.91 -5.78 -10.43
C LEU A 72 14.26 -6.68 -11.62
N ALA A 73 13.68 -7.89 -11.63
CA ALA A 73 13.83 -8.78 -12.76
C ALA A 73 13.21 -8.13 -14.00
N GLY A 74 14.04 -7.77 -14.97
CA GLY A 74 13.62 -7.29 -16.28
C GLY A 74 13.51 -8.45 -17.28
N ASP A 75 12.94 -8.16 -18.44
CA ASP A 75 13.02 -9.10 -19.56
C ASP A 75 14.45 -9.04 -20.15
N ASP A 76 15.24 -10.07 -19.88
CA ASP A 76 16.64 -10.20 -20.33
C ASP A 76 16.81 -10.10 -21.87
N ARG A 77 15.68 -10.06 -22.60
CA ARG A 77 15.68 -9.97 -24.07
C ARG A 77 15.78 -8.56 -24.61
N VAL A 78 15.51 -7.56 -23.78
CA VAL A 78 15.55 -6.16 -24.19
C VAL A 78 16.49 -5.39 -23.29
N PRO A 79 17.65 -4.89 -23.79
CA PRO A 79 18.47 -3.98 -23.02
C PRO A 79 17.69 -2.71 -22.68
N GLY A 80 17.39 -2.50 -21.42
CA GLY A 80 16.70 -1.33 -20.89
C GLY A 80 17.38 -0.84 -19.62
N PRO A 81 16.98 0.32 -19.08
CA PRO A 81 17.45 0.75 -17.78
C PRO A 81 17.06 -0.31 -16.73
N SER A 82 18.00 -0.59 -15.83
CA SER A 82 17.76 -1.54 -14.73
C SER A 82 17.04 -0.81 -13.62
N SER A 83 15.82 -1.21 -13.33
CA SER A 83 15.13 -0.71 -12.13
C SER A 83 15.74 -1.32 -10.87
N VAL A 84 15.98 -0.48 -9.88
CA VAL A 84 16.56 -0.84 -8.58
C VAL A 84 15.47 -0.72 -7.51
N TRP A 85 15.46 -1.63 -6.55
CA TRP A 85 14.60 -1.54 -5.39
C TRP A 85 15.41 -1.38 -4.10
N ILE A 86 14.82 -0.71 -3.11
CA ILE A 86 15.31 -0.59 -1.75
C ILE A 86 14.14 -0.85 -0.82
N ASP A 87 14.30 -1.80 0.09
CA ASP A 87 13.38 -2.02 1.20
C ASP A 87 14.13 -1.78 2.51
N ALA A 88 13.52 -1.02 3.41
CA ALA A 88 14.14 -0.68 4.69
C ALA A 88 13.12 -0.68 5.83
N VAL A 89 13.57 -1.12 6.99
CA VAL A 89 12.89 -0.95 8.27
C VAL A 89 13.79 -0.05 9.12
N VAL A 90 13.28 1.13 9.49
CA VAL A 90 14.06 2.20 10.12
C VAL A 90 13.43 2.58 11.45
N VAL A 91 14.20 2.62 12.51
CA VAL A 91 13.78 3.10 13.82
C VAL A 91 14.14 4.57 13.96
N LEU A 92 13.16 5.38 14.33
CA LEU A 92 13.31 6.81 14.54
C LEU A 92 13.34 7.16 16.02
N PRO A 93 14.05 8.23 16.40
CA PRO A 93 13.87 8.86 17.70
C PRO A 93 12.40 9.28 17.89
N GLN A 94 11.90 9.21 19.13
CA GLN A 94 10.54 9.62 19.47
C GLN A 94 10.18 10.99 18.87
N ALA A 95 11.07 11.97 18.98
CA ALA A 95 10.81 13.33 18.51
C ALA A 95 10.62 13.41 16.99
N SER A 96 11.44 12.69 16.21
CA SER A 96 11.33 12.63 14.75
C SER A 96 10.07 11.88 14.32
N TYR A 97 9.74 10.79 15.03
CA TYR A 97 8.50 10.06 14.83
C TYR A 97 7.27 10.95 15.08
N ASP A 98 7.22 11.64 16.23
CA ASP A 98 6.10 12.53 16.58
C ASP A 98 5.95 13.68 15.58
N ALA A 99 7.06 14.21 15.07
CA ALA A 99 7.05 15.24 14.04
C ALA A 99 6.42 14.73 12.74
N LEU A 100 6.77 13.52 12.29
CA LEU A 100 6.14 12.89 11.11
C LEU A 100 4.65 12.65 11.35
N ARG A 101 4.29 12.10 12.52
CA ARG A 101 2.89 11.86 12.89
C ARG A 101 2.04 13.13 12.89
N ALA A 102 2.60 14.25 13.26
CA ALA A 102 1.91 15.55 13.32
C ALA A 102 1.86 16.26 11.96
N ALA A 103 2.74 15.91 11.02
CA ALA A 103 2.88 16.61 9.75
C ALA A 103 1.86 16.17 8.68
N HIS A 104 1.32 14.95 8.77
CA HIS A 104 0.49 14.36 7.74
C HIS A 104 -0.78 13.74 8.29
N GLU A 105 -1.78 13.59 7.42
CA GLU A 105 -2.99 12.80 7.68
C GLU A 105 -2.70 11.33 7.35
N TYR A 106 -3.11 10.41 8.23
CA TYR A 106 -2.84 8.99 8.08
C TYR A 106 -4.11 8.17 8.06
N THR A 107 -4.06 7.09 7.30
CA THR A 107 -5.06 6.02 7.33
C THR A 107 -4.39 4.68 7.62
N GLU A 108 -5.14 3.74 8.19
CA GLU A 108 -4.64 2.38 8.38
C GLU A 108 -4.53 1.68 7.04
N SER A 109 -3.37 1.07 6.78
CA SER A 109 -3.15 0.32 5.55
C SER A 109 -3.95 -0.99 5.58
N ALA A 110 -4.68 -1.25 4.49
CA ALA A 110 -5.42 -2.49 4.33
C ALA A 110 -4.50 -3.70 4.00
N GLN A 111 -3.26 -3.41 3.58
CA GLN A 111 -2.28 -4.43 3.18
C GLN A 111 -0.92 -4.10 3.80
N GLY A 112 -0.18 -5.14 4.17
CA GLY A 112 1.20 -4.96 4.64
C GLY A 112 2.15 -4.57 3.51
N PRO A 113 3.35 -4.04 3.85
CA PRO A 113 4.39 -3.70 2.89
C PRO A 113 4.91 -4.95 2.16
N SER A 114 5.14 -4.82 0.87
CA SER A 114 5.75 -5.88 0.06
C SER A 114 7.28 -5.76 0.10
N VAL A 115 7.88 -6.20 1.19
CA VAL A 115 9.33 -6.19 1.38
C VAL A 115 9.99 -7.47 0.87
N ALA A 116 11.30 -7.44 0.65
CA ALA A 116 12.09 -8.64 0.36
C ALA A 116 12.00 -9.67 1.51
N ASP A 117 11.97 -10.96 1.18
CA ASP A 117 11.77 -12.05 2.13
C ASP A 117 12.71 -11.99 3.33
N ALA A 118 13.98 -11.63 3.09
CA ALA A 118 14.98 -11.49 4.14
C ALA A 118 14.64 -10.42 5.19
N LEU A 119 13.85 -9.40 4.79
CA LEU A 119 13.47 -8.28 5.65
C LEU A 119 12.12 -8.51 6.35
N ALA A 120 11.33 -9.48 5.90
CA ALA A 120 9.97 -9.71 6.39
C ALA A 120 9.88 -9.90 7.91
N ALA A 121 10.89 -10.54 8.53
CA ALA A 121 10.95 -10.74 9.97
C ALA A 121 11.22 -9.44 10.77
N SER A 122 11.69 -8.38 10.12
CA SER A 122 11.97 -7.08 10.74
C SER A 122 10.79 -6.11 10.64
N VAL A 123 9.78 -6.43 9.85
CA VAL A 123 8.57 -5.59 9.74
C VAL A 123 7.79 -5.65 11.04
N PRO A 124 7.42 -4.50 11.63
CA PRO A 124 6.63 -4.45 12.85
C PRO A 124 5.31 -5.20 12.72
N ALA A 125 4.91 -5.90 13.78
CA ALA A 125 3.58 -6.49 13.86
C ALA A 125 2.54 -5.44 14.27
N GLY A 126 1.33 -5.53 13.70
CA GLY A 126 0.22 -4.63 14.05
C GLY A 126 -0.21 -3.73 12.90
N PRO A 127 -1.09 -2.77 13.17
CA PRO A 127 -1.55 -1.84 12.16
C PRO A 127 -0.42 -0.92 11.70
N LEU A 128 -0.35 -0.73 10.40
CA LEU A 128 0.57 0.19 9.76
C LEU A 128 -0.22 1.35 9.16
N LEU A 129 0.31 2.54 9.26
CA LEU A 129 -0.30 3.77 8.81
C LEU A 129 0.36 4.25 7.52
N VAL A 130 -0.44 4.76 6.60
CA VAL A 130 0.01 5.27 5.30
C VAL A 130 -0.49 6.68 5.05
N SER A 131 0.24 7.44 4.26
CA SER A 131 -0.10 8.79 3.82
C SER A 131 0.51 9.07 2.46
N ASP A 132 -0.31 9.54 1.50
CA ASP A 132 0.16 9.91 0.17
C ASP A 132 1.19 11.04 0.20
N GLU A 133 1.06 11.99 1.15
CA GLU A 133 2.03 13.06 1.33
C GLU A 133 3.37 12.54 1.87
N LEU A 134 3.34 11.54 2.76
CA LEU A 134 4.54 10.89 3.26
C LEU A 134 5.26 10.15 2.14
N ASP A 135 4.54 9.37 1.34
CA ASP A 135 5.07 8.65 0.17
C ASP A 135 5.73 9.62 -0.81
N ALA A 136 5.05 10.73 -1.13
CA ALA A 136 5.60 11.78 -1.99
C ALA A 136 6.87 12.41 -1.42
N GLY A 137 6.96 12.54 -0.10
CA GLY A 137 8.17 13.05 0.59
C GLY A 137 9.38 12.14 0.47
N PHE A 138 9.17 10.83 0.38
CA PHE A 138 10.22 9.82 0.18
C PHE A 138 10.43 9.44 -1.28
N GLY A 139 9.50 9.81 -2.16
CA GLY A 139 9.63 9.65 -3.60
C GLY A 139 10.71 10.57 -4.19
N SER A 140 11.11 10.29 -5.42
CA SER A 140 12.01 11.13 -6.18
C SER A 140 11.54 11.23 -7.64
N PHE A 141 12.16 12.11 -8.41
CA PHE A 141 11.87 12.21 -9.85
C PHE A 141 12.15 10.91 -10.61
N GLU A 142 13.05 10.07 -10.07
CA GLU A 142 13.48 8.81 -10.70
C GLU A 142 12.78 7.57 -10.11
N GLY A 143 11.86 7.74 -9.15
CA GLY A 143 11.21 6.59 -8.54
C GLY A 143 10.14 6.91 -7.53
N SER A 144 9.40 5.88 -7.15
CA SER A 144 8.34 5.92 -6.15
C SER A 144 8.76 5.24 -4.85
N SER A 145 8.12 5.65 -3.76
CA SER A 145 8.26 5.02 -2.45
C SER A 145 6.87 4.85 -1.83
N ASP A 146 6.64 3.70 -1.21
CA ASP A 146 5.53 3.50 -0.30
C ASP A 146 6.11 3.44 1.12
N VAL A 147 5.58 4.25 2.01
CA VAL A 147 6.08 4.40 3.38
C VAL A 147 5.00 4.06 4.39
N TYR A 148 5.33 3.16 5.27
CA TYR A 148 4.43 2.70 6.33
C TYR A 148 4.98 3.11 7.68
N LEU A 149 4.13 3.66 8.54
CA LEU A 149 4.47 4.10 9.88
C LEU A 149 3.89 3.12 10.91
N SER A 150 4.70 2.69 11.87
CA SER A 150 4.26 1.87 12.99
C SER A 150 4.32 2.66 14.30
N ASP A 151 3.16 2.79 14.97
CA ASP A 151 3.07 3.43 16.28
C ASP A 151 3.75 2.60 17.38
N ALA A 152 3.89 1.28 17.20
CA ALA A 152 4.36 0.39 18.25
C ALA A 152 5.83 0.61 18.62
N ASP A 153 6.70 0.87 17.63
CA ASP A 153 8.14 0.92 17.82
C ASP A 153 8.79 2.15 17.14
N HIS A 154 8.01 3.21 16.86
CA HIS A 154 8.47 4.41 16.14
C HIS A 154 9.23 4.06 14.84
N THR A 155 8.69 3.11 14.13
CA THR A 155 9.35 2.49 12.98
C THR A 155 8.72 2.94 11.67
N LEU A 156 9.56 3.25 10.69
CA LEU A 156 9.19 3.37 9.28
C LEU A 156 9.53 2.08 8.54
N VAL A 157 8.63 1.62 7.68
CA VAL A 157 8.93 0.62 6.66
C VAL A 157 8.83 1.32 5.31
N ILE A 158 9.90 1.25 4.54
CA ILE A 158 10.02 1.93 3.25
C ILE A 158 10.20 0.88 2.17
N THR A 159 9.40 0.94 1.12
CA THR A 159 9.60 0.15 -0.09
C THR A 159 9.71 1.12 -1.27
N SER A 160 10.80 1.08 -2.00
CA SER A 160 11.07 2.02 -3.08
C SER A 160 11.54 1.33 -4.34
N THR A 161 11.22 1.94 -5.47
CA THR A 161 11.65 1.50 -6.80
C THR A 161 12.16 2.70 -7.59
N PHE A 162 13.29 2.55 -8.28
CA PHE A 162 13.98 3.59 -9.06
C PHE A 162 14.35 3.06 -10.44
N GLU A 163 14.38 3.94 -11.44
CA GLU A 163 14.81 3.67 -12.81
C GLU A 163 16.15 4.37 -13.13
#